data_292cdc6ec47951ec4836004d6195abfa
#
_entry.id   292cdc6ec47951ec4836004d6195abfa
#
_cell.length_a   1.000
_cell.length_b   1.000
_cell.length_c   1.000
_cell.angle_alpha   90.00
_cell.angle_beta   90.00
_cell.angle_gamma   90.00
#
_symmetry.space_group_name_H-M   'P 1'
#
loop_
_entity.id
_entity.type
_entity.pdbx_description
1 polymer ?
#
loop_
_entity_poly.entity_id
_entity_poly.type
_entity_poly.pdbx_seq_one_letter_code
_entity_poly.pdbx_strand_id
1 'polypeptide(L)'
;KDFLPEVLELSENNFFVDYAYHIAPMDRSHIDEIPNIIDEFGITSFKIFMFYGGHGLHGASSSQHEFLMIDENEKYDIAHFEFVMRGIQKAIEMYPDKKDDISLSLHCETAEIMAAYQKLVQEENKLEGLHAYSASRPPHSEGLAIFIASYLANETQLPNVNLLHLSSKKAVDSAMQMQAVFPHINFRREVTIGHLILDVDAETGNLAKVNPPIRPREDVEFLWESVLNGDIDWIVSDHACCKHEDKVDNDNADDIWLAKSGFGGTEYLLSALVSEGSKRGLSLNKMAELTSLKPARRYGLPSKGDIEIGLDADLVLVDPNQTWTIRAEESESGQGYTPFEGQELNAKVTTTFLRGNRIYDEGQVLGEPKGHYLKRPY
;
A
#
# COMPACT_ATOMS: atom_id res chain seq x y z
N LYS A 1 15.25 1.35 -16.29
CA LYS A 1 14.71 0.11 -16.92
C LYS A 1 15.69 -1.07 -16.89
N ASP A 2 16.98 -0.80 -16.87
CA ASP A 2 18.01 -1.83 -17.07
C ASP A 2 18.04 -2.94 -16.00
N PHE A 3 17.52 -2.68 -14.79
CA PHE A 3 17.37 -3.68 -13.73
C PHE A 3 16.13 -4.59 -13.91
N LEU A 4 15.14 -4.19 -14.71
CA LEU A 4 13.88 -4.95 -14.85
C LEU A 4 14.07 -6.38 -15.38
N PRO A 5 14.94 -6.65 -16.38
CA PRO A 5 15.20 -8.02 -16.81
C PRO A 5 15.71 -8.91 -15.68
N GLU A 6 16.60 -8.42 -14.83
CA GLU A 6 17.13 -9.15 -13.67
C GLU A 6 16.02 -9.42 -12.64
N VAL A 7 15.17 -8.43 -12.35
CA VAL A 7 14.02 -8.59 -11.43
C VAL A 7 13.04 -9.64 -11.97
N LEU A 8 12.78 -9.65 -13.27
CA LEU A 8 11.91 -10.64 -13.90
C LEU A 8 12.50 -12.04 -13.86
N GLU A 9 13.81 -12.18 -14.10
CA GLU A 9 14.52 -13.47 -13.99
C GLU A 9 14.48 -13.99 -12.53
N LEU A 10 14.74 -13.14 -11.55
CA LEU A 10 14.66 -13.49 -10.12
C LEU A 10 13.24 -13.86 -9.68
N SER A 11 12.23 -13.37 -10.36
CA SER A 11 10.83 -13.61 -10.04
C SER A 11 10.29 -14.88 -10.68
N GLU A 12 10.86 -15.28 -11.80
CA GLU A 12 10.41 -16.46 -12.57
C GLU A 12 10.51 -17.72 -11.72
N ASN A 13 9.42 -18.51 -11.67
CA ASN A 13 9.30 -19.73 -10.87
C ASN A 13 9.48 -19.56 -9.36
N ASN A 14 9.32 -18.33 -8.82
CA ASN A 14 9.40 -18.04 -7.40
C ASN A 14 8.08 -17.58 -6.78
N PHE A 15 7.04 -17.35 -7.58
CA PHE A 15 5.73 -16.92 -7.10
C PHE A 15 4.67 -18.00 -7.26
N PHE A 16 3.89 -18.25 -6.20
CA PHE A 16 2.73 -19.14 -6.24
C PHE A 16 1.50 -18.47 -6.83
N VAL A 17 1.47 -17.14 -6.92
CA VAL A 17 0.39 -16.31 -7.51
C VAL A 17 0.94 -15.46 -8.64
N ASP A 18 0.06 -15.02 -9.54
CA ASP A 18 0.44 -14.06 -10.57
C ASP A 18 0.85 -12.72 -9.96
N TYR A 19 1.77 -12.02 -10.62
CA TYR A 19 2.36 -10.80 -10.08
C TYR A 19 2.60 -9.74 -11.15
N ALA A 20 2.64 -8.50 -10.71
CA ALA A 20 3.02 -7.34 -11.52
C ALA A 20 3.75 -6.31 -10.66
N TYR A 21 4.36 -5.33 -11.29
CA TYR A 21 5.16 -4.33 -10.61
C TYR A 21 4.58 -2.91 -10.70
N HIS A 22 4.85 -2.12 -9.65
CA HIS A 22 4.82 -0.66 -9.68
C HIS A 22 6.25 -0.14 -9.73
N ILE A 23 6.50 0.90 -10.51
CA ILE A 23 7.82 1.53 -10.61
C ILE A 23 7.78 2.92 -10.00
N ALA A 24 8.79 3.22 -9.18
CA ALA A 24 8.99 4.56 -8.62
C ALA A 24 10.09 5.29 -9.41
N PRO A 25 9.74 6.31 -10.22
CA PRO A 25 10.74 7.18 -10.85
C PRO A 25 11.39 8.07 -9.79
N MET A 26 12.63 7.73 -9.38
CA MET A 26 13.32 8.37 -8.27
C MET A 26 14.20 9.55 -8.69
N ASP A 27 14.59 9.61 -9.94
CA ASP A 27 15.38 10.68 -10.51
C ASP A 27 14.87 11.08 -11.90
N ARG A 28 15.50 12.09 -12.49
CA ARG A 28 15.08 12.66 -13.76
C ARG A 28 15.24 11.70 -14.94
N SER A 29 16.27 10.86 -14.93
CA SER A 29 16.52 9.90 -16.01
C SER A 29 15.42 8.82 -16.04
N HIS A 30 14.88 8.44 -14.88
CA HIS A 30 13.79 7.48 -14.79
C HIS A 30 12.49 7.98 -15.43
N ILE A 31 12.26 9.30 -15.45
CA ILE A 31 11.07 9.90 -16.08
C ILE A 31 11.11 9.68 -17.59
N ASP A 32 12.27 9.81 -18.20
CA ASP A 32 12.45 9.61 -19.66
C ASP A 32 12.27 8.13 -20.06
N GLU A 33 12.41 7.19 -19.12
CA GLU A 33 12.23 5.77 -19.35
C GLU A 33 10.76 5.31 -19.27
N ILE A 34 9.84 6.11 -18.72
CA ILE A 34 8.42 5.74 -18.52
C ILE A 34 7.77 5.13 -19.78
N PRO A 35 7.90 5.75 -20.99
CA PRO A 35 7.30 5.16 -22.18
C PRO A 35 7.85 3.77 -22.53
N ASN A 36 9.16 3.58 -22.39
CA ASN A 36 9.79 2.29 -22.67
C ASN A 36 9.38 1.21 -21.67
N ILE A 37 9.23 1.59 -20.40
CA ILE A 37 8.76 0.67 -19.33
C ILE A 37 7.34 0.18 -19.63
N ILE A 38 6.47 1.05 -20.12
CA ILE A 38 5.10 0.69 -20.52
C ILE A 38 5.12 -0.24 -21.74
N ASP A 39 5.92 0.06 -22.75
CA ASP A 39 5.92 -0.67 -24.01
C ASP A 39 6.61 -2.03 -23.89
N GLU A 40 7.85 -2.06 -23.38
CA GLU A 40 8.67 -3.26 -23.30
C GLU A 40 8.19 -4.24 -22.21
N PHE A 41 7.81 -3.70 -21.03
CA PHE A 41 7.51 -4.49 -19.84
C PHE A 41 6.03 -4.56 -19.48
N GLY A 42 5.17 -3.74 -20.09
CA GLY A 42 3.74 -3.69 -19.73
C GLY A 42 3.50 -3.22 -18.29
N ILE A 43 4.38 -2.38 -17.75
CA ILE A 43 4.20 -1.76 -16.45
C ILE A 43 3.48 -0.43 -16.65
N THR A 44 2.21 -0.37 -16.23
CA THR A 44 1.33 0.79 -16.42
C THR A 44 1.06 1.57 -15.13
N SER A 45 1.66 1.20 -14.03
CA SER A 45 1.47 1.88 -12.76
C SER A 45 2.79 2.33 -12.15
N PHE A 46 2.78 3.58 -11.67
CA PHE A 46 3.93 4.27 -11.11
C PHE A 46 3.65 4.71 -9.68
N LYS A 47 4.69 4.97 -8.88
CA LYS A 47 4.55 5.40 -7.49
C LYS A 47 5.45 6.58 -7.15
N ILE A 48 4.94 7.50 -6.33
CA ILE A 48 5.69 8.57 -5.67
C ILE A 48 5.50 8.45 -4.16
N PHE A 49 6.60 8.69 -3.44
CA PHE A 49 6.63 8.80 -1.97
C PHE A 49 6.88 10.28 -1.60
N MET A 50 5.83 11.06 -1.36
CA MET A 50 5.96 12.51 -1.17
C MET A 50 6.77 12.90 0.07
N PHE A 51 6.91 12.03 1.05
CA PHE A 51 7.61 12.31 2.30
C PHE A 51 9.14 12.14 2.22
N TYR A 52 9.69 11.66 1.13
CA TYR A 52 11.14 11.45 0.99
C TYR A 52 11.97 12.70 0.68
N GLY A 53 11.42 13.89 0.79
CA GLY A 53 12.03 15.16 0.43
C GLY A 53 13.37 15.54 1.11
N GLY A 54 14.23 14.59 1.43
CA GLY A 54 15.58 14.85 1.97
C GLY A 54 15.63 15.18 3.47
N HIS A 55 14.57 14.90 4.23
CA HIS A 55 14.42 15.30 5.64
C HIS A 55 14.73 14.22 6.69
N GLY A 56 15.36 13.12 6.34
CA GLY A 56 15.79 12.13 7.33
C GLY A 56 14.67 11.30 7.98
N LEU A 57 13.57 11.01 7.29
CA LEU A 57 12.35 10.46 7.89
C LEU A 57 12.26 8.92 7.94
N HIS A 58 13.31 8.23 7.58
CA HIS A 58 13.40 6.79 7.75
C HIS A 58 14.19 6.46 9.00
N GLY A 59 13.57 5.77 9.95
CA GLY A 59 14.15 5.24 11.16
C GLY A 59 15.67 4.98 11.14
N ALA A 60 16.27 4.17 11.89
CA ALA A 60 17.71 3.99 12.13
C ALA A 60 18.68 3.91 10.89
N SER A 61 18.23 4.18 9.66
CA SER A 61 19.15 4.31 8.51
C SER A 61 19.89 5.65 8.60
N SER A 62 21.20 5.58 8.82
CA SER A 62 22.10 6.73 8.84
C SER A 62 22.29 7.39 7.46
N SER A 63 21.80 6.75 6.37
CA SER A 63 21.94 7.21 5.01
C SER A 63 20.65 6.97 4.23
N GLN A 64 19.87 8.05 4.04
CA GLN A 64 18.68 8.00 3.21
C GLN A 64 18.99 7.87 1.72
N HIS A 65 20.10 8.45 1.29
CA HIS A 65 20.55 8.38 -0.09
C HIS A 65 20.81 6.94 -0.52
N GLU A 66 21.41 6.13 0.36
CA GLU A 66 21.61 4.70 0.10
C GLU A 66 20.30 3.92 0.00
N PHE A 67 19.31 4.26 0.82
CA PHE A 67 18.03 3.57 0.80
C PHE A 67 17.21 3.90 -0.45
N LEU A 68 17.19 5.18 -0.85
CA LEU A 68 16.40 5.65 -1.99
C LEU A 68 17.15 5.55 -3.32
N MET A 69 18.45 5.25 -3.29
CA MET A 69 19.31 5.23 -4.48
C MET A 69 19.25 6.55 -5.30
N ILE A 70 19.02 7.67 -4.61
CA ILE A 70 18.97 9.01 -5.19
C ILE A 70 20.36 9.64 -5.11
N ASP A 71 20.85 10.19 -6.20
CA ASP A 71 22.10 10.96 -6.21
C ASP A 71 21.98 12.17 -5.28
N GLU A 72 23.03 12.49 -4.51
CA GLU A 72 23.04 13.60 -3.55
C GLU A 72 22.73 14.96 -4.19
N ASN A 73 22.92 15.10 -5.49
CA ASN A 73 22.65 16.30 -6.28
C ASN A 73 21.21 16.34 -6.83
N GLU A 74 20.50 15.23 -6.83
CA GLU A 74 19.10 15.14 -7.26
C GLU A 74 18.15 15.49 -6.12
N LYS A 75 17.11 16.26 -6.43
CA LYS A 75 16.08 16.65 -5.47
C LYS A 75 14.82 15.86 -5.73
N TYR A 76 14.40 15.11 -4.74
CA TYR A 76 13.12 14.42 -4.71
C TYR A 76 12.09 15.29 -3.98
N ASP A 77 11.63 16.35 -4.66
CA ASP A 77 10.76 17.41 -4.12
C ASP A 77 9.47 17.58 -4.95
N ILE A 78 8.69 18.59 -4.65
CA ILE A 78 7.42 18.89 -5.35
C ILE A 78 7.63 19.08 -6.86
N ALA A 79 8.75 19.65 -7.29
CA ALA A 79 9.05 19.82 -8.70
C ALA A 79 9.31 18.48 -9.39
N HIS A 80 10.02 17.57 -8.70
CA HIS A 80 10.19 16.21 -9.20
C HIS A 80 8.84 15.49 -9.36
N PHE A 81 7.93 15.63 -8.40
CA PHE A 81 6.59 15.02 -8.47
C PHE A 81 5.82 15.53 -9.69
N GLU A 82 5.87 16.84 -9.95
CA GLU A 82 5.26 17.42 -11.16
C GLU A 82 5.86 16.82 -12.44
N PHE A 83 7.18 16.71 -12.51
CA PHE A 83 7.86 16.17 -13.71
C PHE A 83 7.53 14.69 -13.93
N VAL A 84 7.41 13.88 -12.89
CA VAL A 84 6.90 12.49 -13.00
C VAL A 84 5.49 12.48 -13.56
N MET A 85 4.59 13.34 -13.06
CA MET A 85 3.21 13.43 -13.57
C MET A 85 3.18 13.83 -15.05
N ARG A 86 4.01 14.79 -15.48
CA ARG A 86 4.17 15.17 -16.89
C ARG A 86 4.72 14.03 -17.76
N GLY A 87 5.68 13.27 -17.24
CA GLY A 87 6.23 12.10 -17.92
C GLY A 87 5.18 11.00 -18.13
N ILE A 88 4.35 10.74 -17.13
CA ILE A 88 3.24 9.79 -17.22
C ILE A 88 2.16 10.29 -18.18
N GLN A 89 1.80 11.58 -18.13
CA GLN A 89 0.83 12.16 -19.06
C GLN A 89 1.32 12.07 -20.51
N LYS A 90 2.59 12.36 -20.76
CA LYS A 90 3.19 12.18 -22.08
C LYS A 90 3.11 10.73 -22.56
N ALA A 91 3.34 9.77 -21.67
CA ALA A 91 3.18 8.35 -22.00
C ALA A 91 1.70 7.98 -22.31
N ILE A 92 0.74 8.55 -21.61
CA ILE A 92 -0.70 8.39 -21.92
C ILE A 92 -1.02 8.90 -23.32
N GLU A 93 -0.45 10.03 -23.73
CA GLU A 93 -0.61 10.58 -25.08
C GLU A 93 0.02 9.69 -26.17
N MET A 94 1.14 9.01 -25.83
CA MET A 94 1.80 8.07 -26.75
C MET A 94 1.05 6.73 -26.87
N TYR A 95 0.37 6.30 -25.79
CA TYR A 95 -0.36 5.03 -25.72
C TYR A 95 -1.85 5.25 -25.34
N PRO A 96 -2.64 5.91 -26.22
CA PRO A 96 -4.02 6.28 -25.89
C PRO A 96 -4.97 5.09 -25.68
N ASP A 97 -4.62 3.93 -26.20
CA ASP A 97 -5.31 2.65 -25.97
C ASP A 97 -5.11 2.10 -24.54
N LYS A 98 -4.04 2.49 -23.87
CA LYS A 98 -3.72 2.10 -22.47
C LYS A 98 -4.04 3.20 -21.46
N LYS A 99 -4.66 4.31 -21.86
CA LYS A 99 -4.84 5.52 -21.03
C LYS A 99 -5.55 5.25 -19.70
N ASP A 100 -6.51 4.32 -19.69
CA ASP A 100 -7.30 4.02 -18.50
C ASP A 100 -6.57 3.10 -17.52
N ASP A 101 -5.54 2.37 -17.99
CA ASP A 101 -4.71 1.45 -17.22
C ASP A 101 -3.44 2.12 -16.67
N ILE A 102 -3.01 3.25 -17.29
CA ILE A 102 -1.84 4.00 -16.81
C ILE A 102 -2.25 4.88 -15.64
N SER A 103 -1.60 4.70 -14.48
CA SER A 103 -1.95 5.42 -13.26
C SER A 103 -0.73 5.74 -12.38
N LEU A 104 -0.89 6.79 -11.56
CA LEU A 104 0.08 7.17 -10.54
C LEU A 104 -0.49 6.93 -9.15
N SER A 105 0.25 6.22 -8.34
CA SER A 105 -0.03 5.96 -6.93
C SER A 105 0.83 6.86 -6.05
N LEU A 106 0.25 7.45 -5.00
CA LEU A 106 0.92 8.45 -4.18
C LEU A 106 0.81 8.08 -2.69
N HIS A 107 1.97 7.98 -2.05
CA HIS A 107 2.07 8.06 -0.60
C HIS A 107 2.04 9.54 -0.21
N CYS A 108 0.94 9.99 0.36
CA CYS A 108 0.69 11.41 0.62
C CYS A 108 0.99 11.77 2.08
N GLU A 109 2.19 12.24 2.35
CA GLU A 109 2.58 12.91 3.61
C GLU A 109 3.54 14.04 3.28
N THR A 110 3.43 15.18 3.99
CA THR A 110 4.27 16.36 3.75
C THR A 110 5.51 16.32 4.63
N ALA A 111 6.68 16.15 4.01
CA ALA A 111 7.97 15.94 4.68
C ALA A 111 8.32 17.05 5.71
N GLU A 112 8.10 18.31 5.35
CA GLU A 112 8.42 19.45 6.19
C GLU A 112 7.58 19.48 7.47
N ILE A 113 6.28 19.15 7.38
CA ILE A 113 5.39 19.05 8.54
C ILE A 113 5.84 17.92 9.45
N MET A 114 6.10 16.74 8.88
CA MET A 114 6.54 15.59 9.66
C MET A 114 7.87 15.86 10.38
N ALA A 115 8.86 16.44 9.70
CA ALA A 115 10.14 16.77 10.32
C ALA A 115 9.98 17.74 11.51
N ALA A 116 9.14 18.76 11.36
CA ALA A 116 8.86 19.73 12.41
C ALA A 116 8.14 19.08 13.60
N TYR A 117 7.11 18.28 13.34
CA TYR A 117 6.34 17.61 14.39
C TYR A 117 7.12 16.50 15.09
N GLN A 118 7.96 15.75 14.37
CA GLN A 118 8.83 14.76 14.99
C GLN A 118 9.75 15.43 16.02
N LYS A 119 10.38 16.54 15.65
CA LYS A 119 11.23 17.31 16.56
C LYS A 119 10.43 17.79 17.77
N LEU A 120 9.24 18.37 17.55
CA LEU A 120 8.37 18.88 18.61
C LEU A 120 7.99 17.76 19.60
N VAL A 121 7.52 16.62 19.11
CA VAL A 121 7.10 15.47 19.93
C VAL A 121 8.26 14.93 20.75
N GLN A 122 9.46 14.82 20.14
CA GLN A 122 10.66 14.38 20.84
C GLN A 122 11.12 15.37 21.92
N GLU A 123 11.07 16.68 21.64
CA GLU A 123 11.43 17.73 22.61
C GLU A 123 10.43 17.80 23.78
N GLU A 124 9.13 17.67 23.52
CA GLU A 124 8.10 17.64 24.56
C GLU A 124 8.17 16.40 25.45
N ASN A 125 8.55 15.26 24.89
CA ASN A 125 8.71 13.98 25.58
C ASN A 125 7.51 13.59 26.47
N LYS A 126 6.28 13.80 25.97
CA LYS A 126 5.02 13.55 26.69
C LYS A 126 4.33 12.26 26.27
N LEU A 127 4.67 11.76 25.09
CA LEU A 127 4.06 10.62 24.45
C LEU A 127 5.14 9.56 24.16
N GLU A 128 4.76 8.30 24.18
CA GLU A 128 5.65 7.16 23.94
C GLU A 128 5.10 6.24 22.85
N GLY A 129 5.94 5.38 22.29
CA GLY A 129 5.57 4.33 21.35
C GLY A 129 4.73 4.84 20.15
N LEU A 130 3.69 4.10 19.80
CA LEU A 130 2.82 4.43 18.67
C LEU A 130 2.10 5.78 18.84
N HIS A 131 1.76 6.19 20.07
CA HIS A 131 1.18 7.51 20.33
C HIS A 131 2.13 8.64 19.94
N ALA A 132 3.40 8.56 20.33
CA ALA A 132 4.41 9.54 19.94
C ALA A 132 4.61 9.56 18.42
N TYR A 133 4.69 8.38 17.82
CA TYR A 133 4.88 8.26 16.38
C TYR A 133 3.68 8.81 15.59
N SER A 134 2.46 8.49 15.99
CA SER A 134 1.25 9.04 15.37
C SER A 134 1.18 10.56 15.48
N ALA A 135 1.52 11.14 16.64
CA ALA A 135 1.57 12.58 16.85
C ALA A 135 2.65 13.27 16.01
N SER A 136 3.78 12.62 15.76
CA SER A 136 4.87 13.15 14.93
C SER A 136 4.54 13.22 13.44
N ARG A 137 3.51 12.51 13.00
CA ARG A 137 3.02 12.46 11.62
C ARG A 137 1.53 12.86 11.60
N PRO A 138 1.21 14.13 11.87
CA PRO A 138 -0.16 14.55 12.09
C PRO A 138 -1.04 14.37 10.85
N PRO A 139 -2.34 14.06 11.00
CA PRO A 139 -3.25 13.80 9.87
C PRO A 139 -3.32 14.92 8.83
N HIS A 140 -3.09 16.17 9.20
CA HIS A 140 -3.07 17.27 8.24
C HIS A 140 -1.84 17.26 7.31
N SER A 141 -0.78 16.51 7.65
CA SER A 141 0.34 16.24 6.74
C SER A 141 -0.14 15.42 5.53
N GLU A 142 -0.98 14.40 5.75
CA GLU A 142 -1.62 13.65 4.66
C GLU A 142 -2.56 14.56 3.85
N GLY A 143 -3.43 15.31 4.53
CA GLY A 143 -4.40 16.19 3.86
C GLY A 143 -3.74 17.22 2.96
N LEU A 144 -2.66 17.89 3.42
CA LEU A 144 -1.93 18.84 2.60
C LEU A 144 -1.25 18.18 1.40
N ALA A 145 -0.63 17.02 1.60
CA ALA A 145 0.00 16.28 0.50
C ALA A 145 -1.03 15.86 -0.57
N ILE A 146 -2.23 15.44 -0.15
CA ILE A 146 -3.34 15.14 -1.08
C ILE A 146 -3.74 16.37 -1.88
N PHE A 147 -3.81 17.56 -1.28
CA PHE A 147 -4.11 18.81 -1.99
C PHE A 147 -3.02 19.16 -2.99
N ILE A 148 -1.75 19.05 -2.61
CA ILE A 148 -0.61 19.28 -3.51
C ILE A 148 -0.67 18.30 -4.70
N ALA A 149 -0.79 17.00 -4.43
CA ALA A 149 -0.86 15.96 -5.46
C ALA A 149 -2.03 16.18 -6.43
N SER A 150 -3.20 16.53 -5.91
CA SER A 150 -4.40 16.77 -6.70
C SER A 150 -4.28 18.02 -7.58
N TYR A 151 -3.70 19.10 -7.04
CA TYR A 151 -3.44 20.31 -7.80
C TYR A 151 -2.45 20.05 -8.95
N LEU A 152 -1.33 19.36 -8.66
CA LEU A 152 -0.36 18.99 -9.67
C LEU A 152 -0.94 18.05 -10.74
N ALA A 153 -1.78 17.10 -10.36
CA ALA A 153 -2.46 16.24 -11.31
C ALA A 153 -3.38 17.03 -12.26
N ASN A 154 -4.08 18.04 -11.74
CA ASN A 154 -4.86 18.97 -12.57
C ASN A 154 -3.98 19.77 -13.54
N GLU A 155 -2.89 20.38 -13.05
CA GLU A 155 -1.99 21.20 -13.88
C GLU A 155 -1.27 20.38 -14.96
N THR A 156 -0.99 19.12 -14.69
CA THR A 156 -0.35 18.20 -15.64
C THR A 156 -1.34 17.42 -16.49
N GLN A 157 -2.64 17.58 -16.26
CA GLN A 157 -3.73 16.85 -16.92
C GLN A 157 -3.65 15.32 -16.72
N LEU A 158 -3.06 14.86 -15.62
CA LEU A 158 -2.96 13.44 -15.30
C LEU A 158 -4.32 12.90 -14.87
N PRO A 159 -4.95 11.96 -15.62
CA PRO A 159 -6.33 11.57 -15.37
C PRO A 159 -6.52 10.55 -14.25
N ASN A 160 -5.49 9.76 -13.93
CA ASN A 160 -5.61 8.58 -13.08
C ASN A 160 -4.66 8.65 -11.88
N VAL A 161 -5.21 8.90 -10.70
CA VAL A 161 -4.46 9.09 -9.44
C VAL A 161 -4.99 8.13 -8.37
N ASN A 162 -4.09 7.40 -7.71
CA ASN A 162 -4.39 6.53 -6.59
C ASN A 162 -3.81 7.13 -5.31
N LEU A 163 -4.67 7.48 -4.37
CA LEU A 163 -4.29 7.96 -3.04
C LEU A 163 -4.19 6.74 -2.12
N LEU A 164 -2.95 6.35 -1.82
CA LEU A 164 -2.66 5.11 -1.13
C LEU A 164 -2.87 5.22 0.38
N HIS A 165 -3.20 4.10 1.02
CA HIS A 165 -3.21 3.87 2.47
C HIS A 165 -3.64 5.09 3.30
N LEU A 166 -4.80 5.70 2.98
CA LEU A 166 -5.38 6.79 3.77
C LEU A 166 -5.57 6.33 5.21
N SER A 167 -4.95 7.03 6.16
CA SER A 167 -4.86 6.54 7.53
C SER A 167 -5.81 7.22 8.51
N SER A 168 -6.47 8.32 8.10
CA SER A 168 -7.22 9.17 9.02
C SER A 168 -8.46 9.79 8.39
N LYS A 169 -9.38 10.25 9.24
CA LYS A 169 -10.54 11.06 8.81
C LYS A 169 -10.11 12.25 7.96
N LYS A 170 -9.06 12.95 8.38
CA LYS A 170 -8.55 14.12 7.66
C LYS A 170 -8.07 13.77 6.25
N ALA A 171 -7.42 12.62 6.07
CA ALA A 171 -6.95 12.17 4.78
C ALA A 171 -8.12 11.83 3.84
N VAL A 172 -9.12 11.09 4.32
CA VAL A 172 -10.33 10.76 3.54
C VAL A 172 -11.12 12.02 3.17
N ASP A 173 -11.39 12.90 4.13
CA ASP A 173 -12.08 14.18 3.89
C ASP A 173 -11.35 15.01 2.83
N SER A 174 -10.02 15.08 2.88
CA SER A 174 -9.20 15.79 1.91
C SER A 174 -9.30 15.18 0.51
N ALA A 175 -9.27 13.86 0.41
CA ALA A 175 -9.44 13.14 -0.86
C ALA A 175 -10.82 13.39 -1.48
N MET A 176 -11.88 13.35 -0.66
CA MET A 176 -13.25 13.63 -1.10
C MET A 176 -13.42 15.09 -1.55
N GLN A 177 -12.81 16.04 -0.85
CA GLN A 177 -12.80 17.46 -1.26
C GLN A 177 -12.12 17.63 -2.62
N MET A 178 -10.97 17.01 -2.82
CA MET A 178 -10.24 17.13 -4.10
C MET A 178 -10.97 16.44 -5.25
N GLN A 179 -11.66 15.34 -5.01
CA GLN A 179 -12.54 14.73 -6.00
C GLN A 179 -13.67 15.69 -6.41
N ALA A 180 -14.23 16.46 -5.48
CA ALA A 180 -15.26 17.45 -5.77
C ALA A 180 -14.71 18.67 -6.53
N VAL A 181 -13.47 19.10 -6.23
CA VAL A 181 -12.80 20.23 -6.90
C VAL A 181 -12.36 19.86 -8.31
N PHE A 182 -11.84 18.65 -8.51
CA PHE A 182 -11.35 18.15 -9.79
C PHE A 182 -12.10 16.89 -10.25
N PRO A 183 -13.40 17.00 -10.61
CA PRO A 183 -14.24 15.83 -10.91
C PRO A 183 -13.83 15.07 -12.20
N HIS A 184 -12.98 15.67 -13.03
CA HIS A 184 -12.43 15.07 -14.23
C HIS A 184 -11.23 14.15 -13.98
N ILE A 185 -10.65 14.20 -12.78
CA ILE A 185 -9.56 13.29 -12.37
C ILE A 185 -10.20 12.07 -11.68
N ASN A 186 -9.82 10.90 -12.16
CA ASN A 186 -10.26 9.63 -11.58
C ASN A 186 -9.40 9.27 -10.35
N PHE A 187 -9.71 9.91 -9.23
CA PHE A 187 -9.10 9.57 -7.95
C PHE A 187 -9.59 8.22 -7.46
N ARG A 188 -8.68 7.43 -6.88
CA ARG A 188 -8.97 6.21 -6.14
C ARG A 188 -8.39 6.31 -4.75
N ARG A 189 -9.13 5.80 -3.77
CA ARG A 189 -8.84 5.90 -2.34
C ARG A 189 -8.64 4.52 -1.78
N GLU A 190 -7.48 4.33 -1.20
CA GLU A 190 -7.04 3.06 -0.66
C GLU A 190 -6.92 3.14 0.86
N VAL A 191 -7.26 2.06 1.55
CA VAL A 191 -6.91 1.84 2.95
C VAL A 191 -6.23 0.49 3.11
N THR A 192 -5.42 0.33 4.17
CA THR A 192 -4.82 -0.97 4.47
C THR A 192 -5.61 -1.70 5.54
N ILE A 193 -5.52 -3.04 5.52
CA ILE A 193 -6.09 -3.85 6.59
C ILE A 193 -5.47 -3.51 7.95
N GLY A 194 -4.19 -3.12 7.98
CA GLY A 194 -3.51 -2.66 9.20
C GLY A 194 -4.18 -1.43 9.82
N HIS A 195 -4.50 -0.40 9.03
CA HIS A 195 -5.19 0.81 9.51
C HIS A 195 -6.66 0.58 9.88
N LEU A 196 -7.26 -0.51 9.40
CA LEU A 196 -8.64 -0.88 9.77
C LEU A 196 -8.73 -1.70 11.06
N ILE A 197 -7.64 -2.33 11.52
CA ILE A 197 -7.68 -3.27 12.64
C ILE A 197 -6.86 -2.79 13.83
N LEU A 198 -5.70 -2.19 13.57
CA LEU A 198 -4.78 -1.71 14.61
C LEU A 198 -5.07 -0.25 14.95
N ASP A 199 -4.88 0.11 16.21
CA ASP A 199 -4.81 1.49 16.68
C ASP A 199 -3.54 1.73 17.51
N VAL A 200 -3.37 2.96 17.99
CA VAL A 200 -2.17 3.37 18.75
C VAL A 200 -2.01 2.63 20.08
N ASP A 201 -3.03 1.91 20.55
CA ASP A 201 -3.01 1.08 21.76
C ASP A 201 -2.67 -0.38 21.46
N ALA A 202 -2.21 -0.72 20.24
CA ALA A 202 -1.84 -2.08 19.89
C ALA A 202 -0.78 -2.67 20.83
N GLU A 203 -1.08 -3.83 21.44
CA GLU A 203 -0.22 -4.50 22.43
C GLU A 203 1.16 -4.88 21.87
N THR A 204 1.27 -5.03 20.56
CA THR A 204 2.54 -5.34 19.87
C THR A 204 3.48 -4.13 19.76
N GLY A 205 3.03 -2.94 20.20
CA GLY A 205 3.87 -1.75 20.33
C GLY A 205 4.63 -1.40 19.05
N ASN A 206 5.94 -1.23 19.15
CA ASN A 206 6.80 -0.77 18.03
C ASN A 206 6.79 -1.69 16.80
N LEU A 207 6.35 -2.95 16.93
CA LEU A 207 6.17 -3.86 15.79
C LEU A 207 5.06 -3.37 14.83
N ALA A 208 4.10 -2.59 15.33
CA ALA A 208 3.04 -1.99 14.53
C ALA A 208 3.41 -0.63 13.89
N LYS A 209 4.68 -0.18 13.99
CA LYS A 209 5.12 1.04 13.31
C LYS A 209 5.05 0.90 11.80
N VAL A 210 4.36 1.86 11.15
CA VAL A 210 4.14 1.92 9.69
C VAL A 210 4.00 3.36 9.23
N ASN A 211 4.12 3.62 7.95
CA ASN A 211 3.92 4.92 7.31
C ASN A 211 2.80 4.85 6.26
N PRO A 212 1.75 5.68 6.38
CA PRO A 212 1.41 6.58 7.50
C PRO A 212 1.19 5.80 8.80
N PRO A 213 1.28 6.46 9.98
CA PRO A 213 1.22 5.73 11.24
C PRO A 213 -0.18 5.16 11.52
N ILE A 214 -0.21 4.11 12.33
CA ILE A 214 -1.44 3.65 12.98
C ILE A 214 -2.02 4.81 13.81
N ARG A 215 -3.34 4.99 13.74
CA ARG A 215 -4.06 6.13 14.31
C ARG A 215 -4.84 5.75 15.57
N PRO A 216 -5.32 6.76 16.33
CA PRO A 216 -6.28 6.52 17.40
C PRO A 216 -7.55 5.81 16.91
N ARG A 217 -8.23 5.11 17.82
CA ARG A 217 -9.43 4.32 17.51
C ARG A 217 -10.52 5.10 16.77
N GLU A 218 -10.68 6.38 17.02
CA GLU A 218 -11.65 7.24 16.34
C GLU A 218 -11.40 7.38 14.83
N ASP A 219 -10.15 7.42 14.39
CA ASP A 219 -9.80 7.39 12.97
C ASP A 219 -10.06 6.00 12.37
N VAL A 220 -9.74 4.93 13.09
CA VAL A 220 -10.02 3.55 12.67
C VAL A 220 -11.52 3.34 12.42
N GLU A 221 -12.36 3.77 13.34
CA GLU A 221 -13.82 3.66 13.17
C GLU A 221 -14.34 4.53 12.02
N PHE A 222 -13.78 5.72 11.83
CA PHE A 222 -14.11 6.55 10.67
C PHE A 222 -13.70 5.90 9.33
N LEU A 223 -12.54 5.23 9.27
CA LEU A 223 -12.15 4.47 8.08
C LEU A 223 -13.15 3.35 7.78
N TRP A 224 -13.63 2.62 8.80
CA TRP A 224 -14.68 1.63 8.63
C TRP A 224 -15.99 2.24 8.13
N GLU A 225 -16.42 3.39 8.67
CA GLU A 225 -17.59 4.13 8.16
C GLU A 225 -17.40 4.49 6.68
N SER A 226 -16.21 4.96 6.29
CA SER A 226 -15.89 5.30 4.90
C SER A 226 -15.92 4.08 3.97
N VAL A 227 -15.48 2.90 4.44
CA VAL A 227 -15.60 1.63 3.71
C VAL A 227 -17.07 1.26 3.49
N LEU A 228 -17.89 1.36 4.54
CA LEU A 228 -19.32 1.04 4.50
C LEU A 228 -20.10 2.00 3.59
N ASN A 229 -19.77 3.28 3.63
CA ASN A 229 -20.38 4.33 2.79
C ASN A 229 -19.97 4.24 1.32
N GLY A 230 -18.88 3.49 1.00
CA GLY A 230 -18.36 3.37 -0.37
C GLY A 230 -17.39 4.47 -0.76
N ASP A 231 -16.88 5.23 0.21
CA ASP A 231 -15.89 6.29 -0.02
C ASP A 231 -14.49 5.71 -0.31
N ILE A 232 -14.24 4.45 0.01
CA ILE A 232 -13.01 3.72 -0.24
C ILE A 232 -13.17 2.85 -1.49
N ASP A 233 -12.17 2.87 -2.34
CA ASP A 233 -12.16 2.13 -3.60
C ASP A 233 -11.63 0.71 -3.44
N TRP A 234 -10.57 0.49 -2.62
CA TRP A 234 -10.05 -0.85 -2.32
C TRP A 234 -9.30 -0.93 -1.00
N ILE A 235 -9.11 -2.17 -0.55
CA ILE A 235 -8.40 -2.53 0.68
C ILE A 235 -7.22 -3.42 0.31
N VAL A 236 -6.04 -3.09 0.85
CA VAL A 236 -4.77 -3.79 0.59
C VAL A 236 -4.05 -4.16 1.88
N SER A 237 -2.98 -4.93 1.76
CA SER A 237 -2.09 -5.22 2.89
C SER A 237 -1.02 -4.16 3.10
N ASP A 238 -0.54 -3.54 2.03
CA ASP A 238 0.71 -2.76 2.01
C ASP A 238 1.87 -3.52 2.68
N HIS A 239 2.03 -4.80 2.29
CA HIS A 239 3.00 -5.72 2.87
C HIS A 239 4.43 -5.23 2.66
N ALA A 240 5.03 -4.65 3.70
CA ALA A 240 6.38 -4.09 3.71
C ALA A 240 7.14 -4.63 4.90
N CYS A 241 7.52 -5.90 4.84
CA CYS A 241 8.17 -6.59 5.95
C CYS A 241 9.70 -6.49 5.90
N CYS A 242 10.30 -6.58 7.07
CA CYS A 242 11.70 -6.91 7.28
C CYS A 242 11.76 -7.98 8.38
N LYS A 243 12.93 -8.58 8.61
CA LYS A 243 13.09 -9.52 9.72
C LYS A 243 12.93 -8.84 11.07
N HIS A 244 12.56 -9.59 12.11
CA HIS A 244 12.35 -9.06 13.45
C HIS A 244 13.58 -8.30 13.97
N GLU A 245 14.77 -8.85 13.80
CA GLU A 245 16.03 -8.23 14.20
C GLU A 245 16.35 -6.91 13.47
N ASP A 246 15.76 -6.73 12.27
CA ASP A 246 15.84 -5.48 11.52
C ASP A 246 14.74 -4.50 11.91
N LYS A 247 13.57 -5.01 12.35
CA LYS A 247 12.42 -4.20 12.74
C LYS A 247 12.68 -3.46 14.05
N VAL A 248 13.14 -4.20 15.03
CA VAL A 248 13.52 -3.71 16.36
C VAL A 248 14.82 -4.38 16.78
N ASP A 249 15.80 -3.59 17.13
CA ASP A 249 17.06 -4.04 17.69
C ASP A 249 16.85 -4.45 19.16
N ASN A 250 17.53 -5.49 19.63
CA ASN A 250 17.44 -5.97 21.02
C ASN A 250 17.80 -4.90 22.05
N ASP A 251 18.71 -3.99 21.71
CA ASP A 251 19.16 -2.91 22.59
C ASP A 251 18.22 -1.68 22.58
N ASN A 252 17.35 -1.56 21.55
CA ASN A 252 16.48 -0.42 21.31
C ASN A 252 15.02 -0.83 21.02
N ALA A 253 14.59 -2.00 21.47
CA ALA A 253 13.24 -2.54 21.17
C ALA A 253 12.11 -1.59 21.59
N ASP A 254 12.31 -0.80 22.63
CA ASP A 254 11.33 0.15 23.16
C ASP A 254 11.42 1.54 22.49
N ASP A 255 12.44 1.81 21.66
CA ASP A 255 12.58 3.09 20.99
C ASP A 255 11.84 3.11 19.64
N ILE A 256 10.67 3.71 19.64
CA ILE A 256 9.84 3.86 18.43
C ILE A 256 10.56 4.59 17.28
N TRP A 257 11.48 5.50 17.60
CA TRP A 257 12.19 6.29 16.60
C TRP A 257 13.19 5.44 15.81
N LEU A 258 13.76 4.43 16.42
CA LEU A 258 14.73 3.50 15.82
C LEU A 258 14.06 2.31 15.12
N ALA A 259 12.85 1.92 15.52
CA ALA A 259 12.12 0.85 14.85
C ALA A 259 11.89 1.17 13.37
N LYS A 260 12.08 0.19 12.47
CA LYS A 260 11.79 0.36 11.05
C LYS A 260 10.28 0.43 10.80
N SER A 261 9.86 1.26 9.87
CA SER A 261 8.46 1.37 9.44
C SER A 261 8.10 0.25 8.45
N GLY A 262 6.87 -0.25 8.55
CA GLY A 262 6.35 -1.30 7.70
C GLY A 262 6.24 -2.65 8.40
N PHE A 263 5.25 -3.44 7.99
CA PHE A 263 5.02 -4.82 8.45
C PHE A 263 4.30 -5.63 7.38
N GLY A 264 4.36 -6.94 7.50
CA GLY A 264 3.62 -7.86 6.63
C GLY A 264 2.17 -8.03 7.08
N GLY A 265 1.25 -8.21 6.14
CA GLY A 265 -0.17 -8.39 6.43
C GLY A 265 -0.96 -9.08 5.32
N THR A 266 -0.32 -9.46 4.20
CA THR A 266 -1.00 -10.10 3.06
C THR A 266 -1.74 -11.37 3.49
N GLU A 267 -1.12 -12.19 4.31
CA GLU A 267 -1.67 -13.46 4.80
C GLU A 267 -2.99 -13.27 5.58
N TYR A 268 -3.12 -12.17 6.30
CA TYR A 268 -4.26 -11.90 7.17
C TYR A 268 -5.36 -11.07 6.52
N LEU A 269 -5.08 -10.41 5.40
CA LEU A 269 -5.95 -9.40 4.79
C LEU A 269 -7.39 -9.89 4.63
N LEU A 270 -7.60 -11.00 3.95
CA LEU A 270 -8.95 -11.47 3.64
C LEU A 270 -9.67 -12.04 4.86
N SER A 271 -8.98 -12.84 5.68
CA SER A 271 -9.53 -13.37 6.92
C SER A 271 -9.95 -12.27 7.88
N ALA A 272 -9.12 -11.25 8.05
CA ALA A 272 -9.41 -10.11 8.91
C ALA A 272 -10.54 -9.24 8.35
N LEU A 273 -10.56 -8.98 7.03
CA LEU A 273 -11.64 -8.23 6.41
C LEU A 273 -12.99 -8.94 6.53
N VAL A 274 -13.03 -10.26 6.30
CA VAL A 274 -14.27 -11.04 6.45
C VAL A 274 -14.72 -11.07 7.92
N SER A 275 -13.79 -11.27 8.86
CA SER A 275 -14.08 -11.28 10.30
C SER A 275 -14.65 -9.94 10.77
N GLU A 276 -13.90 -8.85 10.56
CA GLU A 276 -14.25 -7.53 11.11
C GLU A 276 -15.32 -6.80 10.28
N GLY A 277 -15.28 -6.96 8.97
CA GLY A 277 -16.27 -6.37 8.08
C GLY A 277 -17.66 -6.98 8.27
N SER A 278 -17.76 -8.30 8.48
CA SER A 278 -19.04 -8.97 8.74
C SER A 278 -19.69 -8.49 10.05
N LYS A 279 -18.89 -8.28 11.10
CA LYS A 279 -19.37 -7.70 12.37
C LYS A 279 -19.99 -6.32 12.20
N ARG A 280 -19.54 -5.56 11.18
CA ARG A 280 -19.99 -4.22 10.82
C ARG A 280 -21.06 -4.20 9.72
N GLY A 281 -21.49 -5.36 9.24
CA GLY A 281 -22.51 -5.47 8.19
C GLY A 281 -21.99 -5.27 6.75
N LEU A 282 -20.68 -5.29 6.53
CA LEU A 282 -20.12 -5.28 5.17
C LEU A 282 -20.42 -6.62 4.49
N SER A 283 -21.04 -6.60 3.31
CA SER A 283 -21.39 -7.82 2.59
C SER A 283 -20.16 -8.47 1.92
N LEU A 284 -20.19 -9.80 1.76
CA LEU A 284 -19.13 -10.54 1.08
C LEU A 284 -18.91 -10.05 -0.36
N ASN A 285 -19.98 -9.69 -1.08
CA ASN A 285 -19.87 -9.10 -2.41
C ASN A 285 -19.10 -7.79 -2.40
N LYS A 286 -19.35 -6.92 -1.39
CA LYS A 286 -18.61 -5.67 -1.26
C LYS A 286 -17.14 -5.91 -0.89
N MET A 287 -16.85 -6.90 -0.05
CA MET A 287 -15.48 -7.29 0.25
C MET A 287 -14.74 -7.77 -1.01
N ALA A 288 -15.36 -8.63 -1.82
CA ALA A 288 -14.80 -9.08 -3.09
C ALA A 288 -14.59 -7.92 -4.08
N GLU A 289 -15.53 -6.97 -4.16
CA GLU A 289 -15.39 -5.76 -4.95
C GLU A 289 -14.15 -4.94 -4.52
N LEU A 290 -13.94 -4.77 -3.21
CA LEU A 290 -12.87 -3.95 -2.64
C LEU A 290 -11.49 -4.62 -2.70
N THR A 291 -11.41 -5.94 -2.72
CA THR A 291 -10.14 -6.67 -2.71
C THR A 291 -9.75 -7.30 -4.05
N SER A 292 -10.69 -7.38 -4.99
CA SER A 292 -10.47 -8.08 -6.27
C SER A 292 -10.92 -7.25 -7.48
N LEU A 293 -12.21 -6.98 -7.63
CA LEU A 293 -12.77 -6.40 -8.85
C LEU A 293 -12.25 -4.98 -9.14
N LYS A 294 -12.31 -4.08 -8.15
CA LYS A 294 -11.88 -2.68 -8.34
C LYS A 294 -10.36 -2.56 -8.59
N PRO A 295 -9.48 -3.24 -7.81
CA PRO A 295 -8.06 -3.25 -8.12
C PRO A 295 -7.77 -3.82 -9.52
N ALA A 296 -8.38 -4.96 -9.89
CA ALA A 296 -8.17 -5.58 -11.20
C ALA A 296 -8.52 -4.62 -12.34
N ARG A 297 -9.65 -3.93 -12.26
CA ARG A 297 -10.07 -2.93 -13.25
C ARG A 297 -9.13 -1.73 -13.32
N ARG A 298 -8.65 -1.25 -12.15
CA ARG A 298 -7.75 -0.09 -12.11
C ARG A 298 -6.40 -0.38 -12.69
N TYR A 299 -5.89 -1.58 -12.47
CA TYR A 299 -4.53 -1.93 -12.84
C TYR A 299 -4.43 -2.72 -14.15
N GLY A 300 -5.48 -2.70 -15.00
CA GLY A 300 -5.44 -3.29 -16.33
C GLY A 300 -5.38 -4.82 -16.31
N LEU A 301 -6.17 -5.47 -15.46
CA LEU A 301 -6.26 -6.92 -15.33
C LEU A 301 -7.68 -7.42 -15.70
N PRO A 302 -8.11 -7.28 -16.97
CA PRO A 302 -9.48 -7.59 -17.39
C PRO A 302 -9.86 -9.06 -17.26
N SER A 303 -8.89 -9.99 -17.20
CA SER A 303 -9.14 -11.41 -17.01
C SER A 303 -9.27 -11.83 -15.55
N LYS A 304 -9.15 -10.88 -14.60
CA LYS A 304 -9.13 -11.16 -13.16
C LYS A 304 -10.17 -10.33 -12.40
N GLY A 305 -10.39 -10.69 -11.14
CA GLY A 305 -11.13 -9.89 -10.18
C GLY A 305 -12.62 -10.18 -10.08
N ASP A 306 -13.16 -11.07 -10.90
CA ASP A 306 -14.56 -11.49 -10.87
C ASP A 306 -14.72 -13.00 -11.16
N ILE A 307 -15.93 -13.52 -10.97
CA ILE A 307 -16.29 -14.92 -11.27
C ILE A 307 -17.25 -14.90 -12.46
N GLU A 308 -16.68 -14.94 -13.66
CA GLU A 308 -17.40 -14.98 -14.92
C GLU A 308 -16.77 -16.00 -15.89
N ILE A 309 -17.57 -16.54 -16.83
CA ILE A 309 -17.06 -17.43 -17.87
C ILE A 309 -16.08 -16.66 -18.77
N GLY A 310 -14.86 -17.19 -18.88
CA GLY A 310 -13.80 -16.59 -19.70
C GLY A 310 -12.73 -15.88 -18.88
N LEU A 311 -12.97 -15.62 -17.59
CA LEU A 311 -11.95 -15.10 -16.68
C LEU A 311 -11.08 -16.23 -16.09
N ASP A 312 -9.93 -15.86 -15.55
CA ASP A 312 -9.05 -16.78 -14.84
C ASP A 312 -9.76 -17.30 -13.58
N ALA A 313 -9.67 -18.61 -13.35
CA ALA A 313 -10.23 -19.24 -12.16
C ALA A 313 -9.27 -19.07 -10.95
N ASP A 314 -9.02 -17.81 -10.56
CA ASP A 314 -8.29 -17.41 -9.36
C ASP A 314 -9.32 -17.26 -8.24
N LEU A 315 -9.43 -18.28 -7.41
CA LEU A 315 -10.51 -18.38 -6.43
C LEU A 315 -9.97 -18.60 -5.03
N VAL A 316 -10.66 -18.03 -4.05
CA VAL A 316 -10.37 -18.25 -2.64
C VAL A 316 -11.63 -18.75 -1.93
N LEU A 317 -11.48 -19.81 -1.13
CA LEU A 317 -12.53 -20.28 -0.22
C LEU A 317 -12.23 -19.77 1.18
N VAL A 318 -13.24 -19.16 1.80
CA VAL A 318 -13.15 -18.63 3.16
C VAL A 318 -14.25 -19.29 3.97
N ASP A 319 -13.90 -19.88 5.12
CA ASP A 319 -14.89 -20.29 6.12
C ASP A 319 -15.18 -19.09 7.05
N PRO A 320 -16.38 -18.50 7.01
CA PRO A 320 -16.72 -17.33 7.80
C PRO A 320 -17.05 -17.65 9.28
N ASN A 321 -16.99 -18.94 9.66
CA ASN A 321 -17.33 -19.40 11.00
C ASN A 321 -16.16 -20.08 11.73
N GLN A 322 -14.98 -20.12 11.11
CA GLN A 322 -13.79 -20.73 11.71
C GLN A 322 -13.04 -19.70 12.55
N THR A 323 -13.19 -19.80 13.88
CA THR A 323 -12.43 -18.98 14.83
C THR A 323 -11.01 -19.49 14.99
N TRP A 324 -10.03 -18.58 14.94
CA TRP A 324 -8.62 -18.88 15.16
C TRP A 324 -7.89 -17.62 15.66
N THR A 325 -6.73 -17.82 16.27
CA THR A 325 -5.90 -16.73 16.79
C THR A 325 -4.65 -16.59 15.92
N ILE A 326 -4.32 -15.36 15.53
CA ILE A 326 -3.11 -15.08 14.78
C ILE A 326 -1.87 -15.33 15.64
N ARG A 327 -0.91 -16.10 15.12
CA ARG A 327 0.37 -16.41 15.73
C ARG A 327 1.48 -16.21 14.72
N ALA A 328 2.49 -15.42 15.08
CA ALA A 328 3.64 -15.17 14.21
C ALA A 328 4.41 -16.45 13.87
N GLU A 329 4.47 -17.41 14.78
CA GLU A 329 5.13 -18.70 14.61
C GLU A 329 4.45 -19.62 13.58
N GLU A 330 3.16 -19.36 13.27
CA GLU A 330 2.37 -20.09 12.28
C GLU A 330 2.34 -19.38 10.91
N SER A 331 2.97 -18.19 10.81
CA SER A 331 2.96 -17.37 9.60
C SER A 331 3.94 -17.89 8.56
N GLU A 332 3.53 -17.88 7.30
CA GLU A 332 4.40 -18.14 6.14
C GLU A 332 5.35 -16.95 5.83
N SER A 333 5.14 -15.80 6.47
CA SER A 333 6.01 -14.64 6.30
C SER A 333 7.35 -14.83 7.01
N GLY A 334 8.45 -14.65 6.28
CA GLY A 334 9.81 -14.72 6.84
C GLY A 334 10.17 -13.59 7.81
N GLN A 335 9.22 -12.71 8.17
CA GLN A 335 9.48 -11.58 9.08
C GLN A 335 9.69 -12.00 10.55
N GLY A 336 9.14 -13.14 10.98
CA GLY A 336 9.28 -13.68 12.33
C GLY A 336 8.52 -12.91 13.44
N TYR A 337 7.63 -12.00 13.05
CA TYR A 337 6.71 -11.26 13.94
C TYR A 337 5.44 -10.89 13.17
N THR A 338 4.40 -10.47 13.90
CA THR A 338 3.24 -9.83 13.29
C THR A 338 2.67 -8.77 14.24
N PRO A 339 2.25 -7.59 13.75
CA PRO A 339 1.55 -6.62 14.60
C PRO A 339 0.14 -7.08 14.99
N PHE A 340 -0.35 -8.16 14.37
CA PHE A 340 -1.67 -8.75 14.66
C PHE A 340 -1.60 -9.91 15.67
N GLU A 341 -0.45 -10.14 16.28
CA GLU A 341 -0.24 -11.24 17.25
C GLU A 341 -1.33 -11.27 18.32
N GLY A 342 -1.88 -12.45 18.57
CA GLY A 342 -2.90 -12.65 19.58
C GLY A 342 -4.32 -12.24 19.18
N GLN A 343 -4.53 -11.61 18.02
CA GLN A 343 -5.88 -11.24 17.58
C GLN A 343 -6.69 -12.48 17.18
N GLU A 344 -7.93 -12.54 17.63
CA GLU A 344 -8.89 -13.57 17.28
C GLU A 344 -9.71 -13.17 16.06
N LEU A 345 -9.68 -13.98 15.03
CA LEU A 345 -10.49 -13.82 13.82
C LEU A 345 -11.56 -14.93 13.76
N ASN A 346 -12.72 -14.60 13.21
CA ASN A 346 -13.87 -15.53 13.06
C ASN A 346 -13.98 -16.06 11.63
N ALA A 347 -13.03 -15.77 10.77
CA ALA A 347 -13.02 -16.23 9.40
C ALA A 347 -11.61 -16.72 9.03
N LYS A 348 -11.52 -17.79 8.26
CA LYS A 348 -10.24 -18.35 7.80
C LYS A 348 -10.27 -18.68 6.32
N VAL A 349 -9.22 -18.31 5.61
CA VAL A 349 -8.98 -18.79 4.25
C VAL A 349 -8.60 -20.27 4.34
N THR A 350 -9.35 -21.14 3.66
CA THR A 350 -9.13 -22.58 3.69
C THR A 350 -8.45 -23.06 2.42
N THR A 351 -8.78 -22.49 1.26
CA THR A 351 -8.26 -22.96 -0.02
C THR A 351 -8.03 -21.78 -0.98
N THR A 352 -6.95 -21.83 -1.73
CA THR A 352 -6.66 -20.86 -2.82
C THR A 352 -6.37 -21.60 -4.12
N PHE A 353 -6.95 -21.10 -5.22
CA PHE A 353 -6.74 -21.59 -6.56
C PHE A 353 -6.10 -20.50 -7.43
N LEU A 354 -5.16 -20.89 -8.26
CA LEU A 354 -4.59 -20.10 -9.34
C LEU A 354 -4.94 -20.77 -10.68
N ARG A 355 -5.71 -20.09 -11.53
CA ARG A 355 -6.19 -20.62 -12.82
C ARG A 355 -6.73 -22.05 -12.71
N GLY A 356 -7.56 -22.30 -11.69
CA GLY A 356 -8.19 -23.58 -11.39
C GLY A 356 -7.28 -24.63 -10.73
N ASN A 357 -5.99 -24.34 -10.52
CA ASN A 357 -5.09 -25.22 -9.78
C ASN A 357 -5.07 -24.84 -8.31
N ARG A 358 -5.30 -25.79 -7.43
CA ARG A 358 -5.20 -25.58 -5.99
C ARG A 358 -3.74 -25.38 -5.59
N ILE A 359 -3.42 -24.23 -5.04
CA ILE A 359 -2.07 -23.83 -4.63
C ILE A 359 -1.91 -23.71 -3.11
N TYR A 360 -3.02 -23.65 -2.39
CA TYR A 360 -3.05 -23.65 -0.92
C TYR A 360 -4.28 -24.42 -0.44
N ASP A 361 -4.13 -25.21 0.63
CA ASP A 361 -5.20 -25.99 1.23
C ASP A 361 -4.92 -26.27 2.70
N GLU A 362 -5.85 -25.87 3.59
CA GLU A 362 -5.83 -26.14 5.03
C GLU A 362 -4.46 -25.90 5.71
N GLY A 363 -3.82 -24.77 5.45
CA GLY A 363 -2.54 -24.40 6.06
C GLY A 363 -1.31 -24.88 5.29
N GLN A 364 -1.46 -25.46 4.10
CA GLN A 364 -0.34 -25.97 3.30
C GLN A 364 -0.28 -25.33 1.93
N VAL A 365 0.89 -24.82 1.57
CA VAL A 365 1.20 -24.43 0.19
C VAL A 365 1.44 -25.68 -0.63
N LEU A 366 0.81 -25.78 -1.81
CA LEU A 366 0.80 -27.00 -2.61
C LEU A 366 1.51 -26.79 -3.96
N GLY A 367 2.28 -27.80 -4.33
CA GLY A 367 2.93 -27.90 -5.65
C GLY A 367 4.14 -26.96 -5.77
N GLU A 368 4.44 -26.61 -7.02
CA GLU A 368 5.53 -25.71 -7.37
C GLU A 368 4.98 -24.31 -7.70
N PRO A 369 5.79 -23.23 -7.58
CA PRO A 369 5.41 -21.89 -8.01
C PRO A 369 5.00 -21.86 -9.49
N LYS A 370 3.80 -21.34 -9.78
CA LYS A 370 3.21 -21.25 -11.13
C LYS A 370 2.67 -19.87 -11.46
N GLY A 371 2.99 -18.88 -10.64
CA GLY A 371 2.63 -17.50 -10.88
C GLY A 371 3.37 -16.93 -12.09
N HIS A 372 2.66 -16.13 -12.88
CA HIS A 372 3.22 -15.49 -14.07
C HIS A 372 3.32 -13.99 -13.84
N TYR A 373 4.33 -13.41 -14.46
CA TYR A 373 4.39 -11.95 -14.61
C TYR A 373 3.29 -11.47 -15.55
N LEU A 374 2.48 -10.52 -15.09
CA LEU A 374 1.38 -9.94 -15.85
C LEU A 374 1.82 -8.64 -16.50
N LYS A 375 2.03 -8.65 -17.82
CA LYS A 375 2.16 -7.42 -18.62
C LYS A 375 0.78 -6.79 -18.75
N ARG A 376 0.61 -5.54 -18.36
CA ARG A 376 -0.68 -4.88 -18.33
C ARG A 376 -0.88 -3.96 -19.54
N PRO A 377 -2.11 -3.84 -20.08
CA PRO A 377 -3.29 -4.65 -19.72
C PRO A 377 -3.10 -6.14 -20.05
N TYR A 378 -3.64 -6.99 -19.18
CA TYR A 378 -3.48 -8.45 -19.24
C TYR A 378 -4.83 -9.16 -19.51
#